data_27bfe41894c4dc1ca4bf68069f6325ee
#
_entry.id   27bfe41894c4dc1ca4bf68069f6325ee
#
_cell.length_a   1.000
_cell.length_b   1.000
_cell.length_c   1.000
_cell.angle_alpha   90.00
_cell.angle_beta   90.00
_cell.angle_gamma   90.00
#
_symmetry.space_group_name_H-M   'P 1'
#
loop_
_entity.id
_entity.type
_entity.pdbx_description
1 polymer ?
#
loop_
_entity_poly.entity_id
_entity_poly.type
_entity_poly.pdbx_seq_one_letter_code
_entity_poly.pdbx_strand_id
1 'polypeptide(L)'
;MARMLVIDDDPAWRALYRMAFECQFEIFEAIDGPQGLAMLDSVNPDVIVLDLRMPKMDGLDFIRRLGHKGVRAPIVVCSGALNDGERPSIPGVQLTPKTSDLRDLWAALRSAVPEVAELTVVTKRAAAPLEDTFWRD
;
A
#
# COMPACT_ATOMS: atom_id res chain seq x y z
N MET A 1 7.76 14.42 2.11
CA MET A 1 6.74 13.44 2.51
C MET A 1 6.84 12.22 1.60
N ALA A 2 6.83 11.05 2.17
CA ALA A 2 6.90 9.81 1.40
C ALA A 2 5.70 9.67 0.48
N ARG A 3 5.92 9.08 -0.70
CA ARG A 3 4.89 8.91 -1.72
C ARG A 3 4.39 7.48 -1.76
N MET A 4 3.08 7.34 -1.69
CA MET A 4 2.40 6.04 -1.77
C MET A 4 1.58 5.98 -3.06
N LEU A 5 1.79 4.93 -3.85
CA LEU A 5 0.92 4.65 -4.99
C LEU A 5 0.00 3.51 -4.60
N VAL A 6 -1.31 3.78 -4.61
CA VAL A 6 -2.34 2.79 -4.30
C VAL A 6 -2.95 2.31 -5.61
N ILE A 7 -2.94 1.01 -5.82
CA ILE A 7 -3.50 0.40 -7.02
C ILE A 7 -4.58 -0.57 -6.59
N ASP A 8 -5.83 -0.15 -6.77
CA ASP A 8 -7.01 -0.91 -6.36
C ASP A 8 -8.19 -0.45 -7.21
N ASP A 9 -8.93 -1.37 -7.78
CA ASP A 9 -10.09 -1.03 -8.63
C ASP A 9 -11.30 -0.57 -7.83
N ASP A 10 -11.32 -0.81 -6.51
CA ASP A 10 -12.44 -0.43 -5.64
C ASP A 10 -12.24 0.98 -5.07
N PRO A 11 -13.07 1.94 -5.47
CA PRO A 11 -12.95 3.31 -4.98
C PRO A 11 -13.16 3.43 -3.47
N ALA A 12 -13.93 2.51 -2.86
CA ALA A 12 -14.15 2.55 -1.41
C ALA A 12 -12.85 2.22 -0.67
N TRP A 13 -12.08 1.25 -1.14
CA TRP A 13 -10.78 0.94 -0.53
C TRP A 13 -9.79 2.07 -0.73
N ARG A 14 -9.74 2.67 -1.91
CA ARG A 14 -8.85 3.80 -2.14
C ARG A 14 -9.18 4.98 -1.22
N ALA A 15 -10.47 5.26 -1.04
CA ALA A 15 -10.91 6.32 -0.13
C ALA A 15 -10.51 6.03 1.33
N LEU A 16 -10.64 4.77 1.74
CA LEU A 16 -10.27 4.35 3.09
C LEU A 16 -8.75 4.54 3.32
N TYR A 17 -7.93 4.13 2.37
CA TYR A 17 -6.48 4.29 2.49
C TYR A 17 -6.09 5.78 2.54
N ARG A 18 -6.73 6.59 1.72
CA ARG A 18 -6.46 8.03 1.74
C ARG A 18 -6.83 8.63 3.09
N MET A 19 -7.99 8.31 3.61
CA MET A 19 -8.42 8.79 4.92
C MET A 19 -7.44 8.38 6.01
N ALA A 20 -6.94 7.14 5.94
CA ALA A 20 -6.07 6.60 6.98
C ALA A 20 -4.66 7.18 6.94
N PHE A 21 -4.12 7.44 5.75
CA PHE A 21 -2.69 7.64 5.59
C PHE A 21 -2.29 8.99 4.98
N GLU A 22 -3.25 9.85 4.62
CA GLU A 22 -2.92 11.11 3.95
C GLU A 22 -2.11 12.08 4.81
N CYS A 23 -2.09 11.87 6.13
CA CYS A 23 -1.26 12.68 7.02
C CYS A 23 0.22 12.25 7.01
N GLN A 24 0.49 11.01 6.63
CA GLN A 24 1.84 10.45 6.62
C GLN A 24 2.42 10.30 5.23
N PHE A 25 1.56 10.22 4.22
CA PHE A 25 1.97 9.99 2.84
C PHE A 25 1.31 10.97 1.89
N GLU A 26 2.04 11.33 0.85
CA GLU A 26 1.43 11.91 -0.35
C GLU A 26 0.89 10.75 -1.17
N ILE A 27 -0.43 10.67 -1.34
CA ILE A 27 -1.10 9.50 -1.89
C ILE A 27 -1.52 9.73 -3.34
N PHE A 28 -1.17 8.77 -4.19
CA PHE A 28 -1.57 8.73 -5.59
C PHE A 28 -2.37 7.47 -5.83
N GLU A 29 -3.42 7.55 -6.63
CA GLU A 29 -4.35 6.44 -6.84
C GLU A 29 -4.37 6.00 -8.28
N ALA A 30 -4.37 4.70 -8.50
CA ALA A 30 -4.58 4.08 -9.80
C ALA A 30 -5.72 3.07 -9.69
N ILE A 31 -6.54 2.99 -10.72
CA ILE A 31 -7.72 2.12 -10.73
C ILE A 31 -7.41 0.71 -11.22
N ASP A 32 -6.27 0.51 -11.85
CA ASP A 32 -5.84 -0.79 -12.36
C ASP A 32 -4.33 -0.83 -12.54
N GLY A 33 -3.83 -1.99 -12.91
CA GLY A 33 -2.40 -2.20 -13.14
C GLY A 33 -1.82 -1.34 -14.25
N PRO A 34 -2.44 -1.29 -15.43
CA PRO A 34 -1.91 -0.46 -16.51
C PRO A 34 -1.80 1.02 -16.14
N GLN A 35 -2.80 1.58 -15.45
CA GLN A 35 -2.71 2.95 -14.99
C GLN A 35 -1.59 3.12 -13.98
N GLY A 36 -1.44 2.18 -13.04
CA GLY A 36 -0.37 2.22 -12.07
C GLY A 36 1.01 2.23 -12.72
N LEU A 37 1.20 1.37 -13.73
CA LEU A 37 2.45 1.34 -14.48
C LEU A 37 2.73 2.65 -15.18
N ALA A 38 1.70 3.27 -15.77
CA ALA A 38 1.85 4.54 -16.46
C ALA A 38 2.21 5.70 -15.52
N MET A 39 1.88 5.58 -14.24
CA MET A 39 2.12 6.62 -13.24
C MET A 39 3.50 6.53 -12.57
N LEU A 40 4.22 5.43 -12.75
CA LEU A 40 5.46 5.19 -12.00
C LEU A 40 6.50 6.30 -12.16
N ASP A 41 6.74 6.74 -13.38
CA ASP A 41 7.79 7.72 -13.65
C ASP A 41 7.46 9.08 -13.03
N SER A 42 6.20 9.50 -13.11
CA SER A 42 5.78 10.79 -12.58
C SER A 42 5.63 10.77 -11.06
N VAL A 43 5.18 9.66 -10.49
CA VAL A 43 4.98 9.54 -9.04
C VAL A 43 6.28 9.21 -8.31
N ASN A 44 7.07 8.31 -8.87
CA ASN A 44 8.29 7.81 -8.22
C ASN A 44 7.97 7.38 -6.77
N PRO A 45 7.14 6.35 -6.58
CA PRO A 45 6.63 6.02 -5.25
C PRO A 45 7.72 5.45 -4.34
N ASP A 46 7.58 5.75 -3.05
CA ASP A 46 8.40 5.15 -1.99
C ASP A 46 7.82 3.81 -1.52
N VAL A 47 6.53 3.60 -1.76
CA VAL A 47 5.85 2.34 -1.48
C VAL A 47 4.65 2.19 -2.40
N ILE A 48 4.33 0.95 -2.76
CA ILE A 48 3.18 0.63 -3.58
C ILE A 48 2.25 -0.28 -2.77
N VAL A 49 0.98 0.12 -2.64
CA VAL A 49 -0.06 -0.71 -2.05
C VAL A 49 -0.87 -1.29 -3.20
N LEU A 50 -0.90 -2.61 -3.30
CA LEU A 50 -1.40 -3.31 -4.48
C LEU A 50 -2.45 -4.34 -4.11
N ASP A 51 -3.59 -4.31 -4.80
CA ASP A 51 -4.56 -5.40 -4.74
C ASP A 51 -4.18 -6.47 -5.76
N LEU A 52 -4.24 -7.74 -5.36
CA LEU A 52 -3.93 -8.86 -6.26
C LEU A 52 -4.99 -9.07 -7.32
N ARG A 53 -6.25 -8.84 -6.98
CA ARG A 53 -7.36 -9.13 -7.86
C ARG A 53 -7.90 -7.87 -8.51
N MET A 54 -7.44 -7.63 -9.70
CA MET A 54 -7.85 -6.46 -10.49
C MET A 54 -8.23 -6.90 -11.90
N PRO A 55 -9.13 -6.16 -12.55
CA PRO A 55 -9.39 -6.38 -13.97
C PRO A 55 -8.18 -5.98 -14.81
N LYS A 56 -8.08 -6.51 -16.02
CA LYS A 56 -7.06 -6.21 -17.03
C LYS A 56 -5.66 -6.75 -16.72
N MET A 57 -5.21 -6.66 -15.48
CA MET A 57 -3.87 -7.13 -15.11
C MET A 57 -3.90 -7.51 -13.64
N ASP A 58 -3.59 -8.77 -13.33
CA ASP A 58 -3.54 -9.18 -11.93
C ASP A 58 -2.28 -8.64 -11.24
N GLY A 59 -2.29 -8.71 -9.89
CA GLY A 59 -1.20 -8.16 -9.10
C GLY A 59 0.15 -8.82 -9.38
N LEU A 60 0.18 -10.11 -9.67
CA LEU A 60 1.43 -10.81 -9.96
C LEU A 60 2.03 -10.35 -11.28
N ASP A 61 1.22 -10.12 -12.29
CA ASP A 61 1.68 -9.55 -13.54
C ASP A 61 2.24 -8.15 -13.35
N PHE A 62 1.57 -7.36 -12.52
CA PHE A 62 2.04 -6.03 -12.19
C PHE A 62 3.43 -6.08 -11.54
N ILE A 63 3.63 -6.97 -10.57
CA ILE A 63 4.90 -7.12 -9.88
C ILE A 63 6.01 -7.52 -10.86
N ARG A 64 5.71 -8.44 -11.78
CA ARG A 64 6.67 -8.85 -12.80
C ARG A 64 7.08 -7.69 -13.69
N ARG A 65 6.12 -6.86 -14.09
CA ARG A 65 6.40 -5.71 -14.96
C ARG A 65 7.21 -4.65 -14.23
N LEU A 66 7.00 -4.48 -12.93
CA LEU A 66 7.86 -3.60 -12.11
C LEU A 66 9.31 -4.06 -12.16
N GLY A 67 9.53 -5.37 -12.00
CA GLY A 67 10.87 -5.93 -12.06
C GLY A 67 11.55 -5.68 -13.39
N HIS A 68 10.80 -5.82 -14.49
CA HIS A 68 11.32 -5.57 -15.83
C HIS A 68 11.66 -4.10 -16.05
N LYS A 69 10.93 -3.19 -15.40
CA LYS A 69 11.22 -1.75 -15.48
C LYS A 69 12.36 -1.32 -14.55
N GLY A 70 12.85 -2.22 -13.71
CA GLY A 70 13.89 -1.89 -12.73
C GLY A 70 13.39 -1.08 -11.55
N VAL A 71 12.08 -1.05 -11.31
CA VAL A 71 11.50 -0.35 -10.17
C VAL A 71 11.72 -1.18 -8.91
N ARG A 72 12.26 -0.56 -7.87
CA ARG A 72 12.63 -1.24 -6.62
C ARG A 72 11.82 -0.78 -5.40
N ALA A 73 10.73 -0.07 -5.61
CA ALA A 73 9.89 0.35 -4.51
C ALA A 73 9.35 -0.88 -3.77
N PRO A 74 9.31 -0.86 -2.43
CA PRO A 74 8.68 -1.94 -1.68
C PRO A 74 7.20 -2.01 -2.02
N ILE A 75 6.67 -3.24 -2.05
CA ILE A 75 5.29 -3.50 -2.40
C ILE A 75 4.59 -4.14 -1.21
N VAL A 76 3.46 -3.57 -0.82
CA VAL A 76 2.58 -4.17 0.18
C VAL A 76 1.33 -4.63 -0.56
N VAL A 77 1.14 -5.93 -0.63
CA VAL A 77 -0.05 -6.52 -1.24
C VAL A 77 -1.15 -6.60 -0.18
N CYS A 78 -2.29 -5.99 -0.48
CA CYS A 78 -3.43 -5.98 0.42
C CYS A 78 -4.60 -6.63 -0.32
N SER A 79 -4.96 -7.85 0.05
CA SER A 79 -5.97 -8.62 -0.68
C SER A 79 -6.95 -9.31 0.26
N GLY A 80 -8.22 -9.31 -0.14
CA GLY A 80 -9.30 -9.96 0.62
C GLY A 80 -9.34 -11.46 0.49
N ALA A 81 -8.56 -12.03 -0.42
CA ALA A 81 -8.64 -13.45 -0.75
C ALA A 81 -7.27 -14.13 -0.68
N LEU A 82 -6.54 -13.88 0.40
CA LEU A 82 -5.25 -14.54 0.62
C LEU A 82 -5.49 -15.93 1.19
N ASN A 83 -5.26 -16.94 0.37
CA ASN A 83 -5.21 -18.34 0.80
C ASN A 83 -3.74 -18.75 0.91
N ASP A 84 -3.47 -19.76 1.73
CA ASP A 84 -2.10 -20.25 1.93
C ASP A 84 -1.42 -20.62 0.60
N GLY A 85 -2.18 -21.16 -0.35
CA GLY A 85 -1.64 -21.53 -1.65
C GLY A 85 -1.43 -20.36 -2.62
N GLU A 86 -1.91 -19.16 -2.28
CA GLU A 86 -1.82 -17.98 -3.14
C GLU A 86 -0.79 -16.96 -2.65
N ARG A 87 -0.04 -17.30 -1.61
CA ARG A 87 0.95 -16.38 -1.05
C ARG A 87 2.24 -16.41 -1.86
N PRO A 88 2.50 -15.41 -2.69
CA PRO A 88 3.77 -15.35 -3.38
C PRO A 88 4.89 -15.03 -2.39
N SER A 89 5.99 -15.76 -2.50
CA SER A 89 7.20 -15.45 -1.73
C SER A 89 8.15 -14.72 -2.65
N ILE A 90 8.02 -13.39 -2.70
CA ILE A 90 8.80 -12.54 -3.57
C ILE A 90 9.57 -11.53 -2.71
N PRO A 91 10.89 -11.42 -2.87
CA PRO A 91 11.66 -10.43 -2.11
C PRO A 91 11.13 -9.01 -2.31
N GLY A 92 11.01 -8.26 -1.22
CA GLY A 92 10.51 -6.88 -1.26
C GLY A 92 9.00 -6.77 -1.30
N VAL A 93 8.28 -7.88 -1.24
CA VAL A 93 6.81 -7.90 -1.25
C VAL A 93 6.31 -8.42 0.09
N GLN A 94 5.46 -7.62 0.74
CA GLN A 94 4.77 -8.02 1.97
C GLN A 94 3.30 -8.26 1.67
N LEU A 95 2.71 -9.22 2.36
CA LEU A 95 1.30 -9.57 2.18
C LEU A 95 0.52 -9.21 3.43
N THR A 96 -0.61 -8.50 3.26
CA THR A 96 -1.51 -8.19 4.35
C THR A 96 -2.94 -8.53 3.97
N PRO A 97 -3.78 -8.92 4.95
CA PRO A 97 -5.19 -9.13 4.67
C PRO A 97 -5.90 -7.79 4.39
N LYS A 98 -6.88 -7.83 3.51
CA LYS A 98 -7.68 -6.65 3.17
C LYS A 98 -8.86 -6.58 4.14
N THR A 99 -8.66 -5.89 5.24
CA THR A 99 -9.67 -5.73 6.28
C THR A 99 -9.87 -4.25 6.58
N SER A 100 -11.05 -3.90 7.11
CA SER A 100 -11.34 -2.51 7.49
C SER A 100 -10.48 -2.05 8.67
N ASP A 101 -9.94 -2.99 9.44
CA ASP A 101 -8.93 -2.72 10.45
C ASP A 101 -7.58 -2.71 9.72
N LEU A 102 -7.01 -1.54 9.53
CA LEU A 102 -5.80 -1.37 8.73
C LEU A 102 -4.49 -1.55 9.52
N ARG A 103 -4.54 -2.22 10.67
CA ARG A 103 -3.36 -2.41 11.52
C ARG A 103 -2.23 -3.14 10.83
N ASP A 104 -2.57 -4.24 10.15
CA ASP A 104 -1.55 -5.04 9.46
C ASP A 104 -0.94 -4.25 8.31
N LEU A 105 -1.76 -3.52 7.58
CA LEU A 105 -1.29 -2.66 6.51
C LEU A 105 -0.39 -1.56 7.08
N TRP A 106 -0.79 -0.92 8.17
CA TRP A 106 -0.01 0.13 8.80
C TRP A 106 1.35 -0.40 9.26
N ALA A 107 1.38 -1.58 9.88
CA ALA A 107 2.63 -2.20 10.31
C ALA A 107 3.55 -2.48 9.12
N ALA A 108 3.00 -2.98 8.02
CA ALA A 108 3.77 -3.24 6.81
C ALA A 108 4.33 -1.95 6.21
N LEU A 109 3.54 -0.88 6.19
CA LEU A 109 3.98 0.42 5.68
C LEU A 109 5.13 0.99 6.52
N ARG A 110 5.05 0.89 7.84
CA ARG A 110 6.12 1.36 8.72
C ARG A 110 7.41 0.58 8.51
N SER A 111 7.28 -0.71 8.27
CA SER A 111 8.45 -1.55 7.98
C SER A 111 9.07 -1.21 6.63
N ALA A 112 8.22 -0.92 5.64
CA ALA A 112 8.68 -0.63 4.29
C ALA A 112 9.29 0.77 4.14
N VAL A 113 8.81 1.75 4.92
CA VAL A 113 9.22 3.13 4.81
C VAL A 113 9.65 3.64 6.18
N PRO A 114 10.92 3.50 6.56
CA PRO A 114 11.40 3.85 7.90
C PRO A 114 11.15 5.30 8.32
N GLU A 115 11.18 6.25 7.39
CA GLU A 115 10.91 7.65 7.71
C GLU A 115 9.49 7.86 8.23
N VAL A 116 8.54 7.03 7.77
CA VAL A 116 7.16 7.08 8.24
C VAL A 116 7.06 6.53 9.66
N ALA A 117 7.85 5.52 9.99
CA ALA A 117 7.90 5.00 11.35
C ALA A 117 8.32 6.08 12.34
N GLU A 118 9.31 6.90 12.00
CA GLU A 118 9.73 8.01 12.84
C GLU A 118 8.64 9.06 12.99
N LEU A 119 8.00 9.44 11.88
CA LEU A 119 6.89 10.39 11.91
C LEU A 119 5.73 9.86 12.76
N THR A 120 5.46 8.57 12.69
CA THR A 120 4.41 7.95 13.48
C THR A 120 4.69 8.04 14.97
N VAL A 121 5.93 7.84 15.38
CA VAL A 121 6.31 7.97 16.80
C VAL A 121 6.05 9.39 17.28
N VAL A 122 6.46 10.38 16.52
CA VAL A 122 6.26 11.79 16.86
C VAL A 122 4.77 12.11 16.89
N THR A 123 4.02 11.69 15.88
CA THR A 123 2.59 11.91 15.79
C THR A 123 1.86 11.23 16.95
N LYS A 124 2.29 10.03 17.30
CA LYS A 124 1.69 9.29 18.40
C LYS A 124 1.82 10.01 19.73
N ARG A 125 2.95 10.67 19.95
CA ARG A 125 3.16 11.47 21.17
C ARG A 125 2.31 12.73 21.18
N ALA A 126 2.14 13.34 20.01
CA ALA A 126 1.42 14.60 19.87
C ALA A 126 -0.07 14.39 19.64
N ALA A 127 -0.46 13.29 18.99
CA ALA A 127 -1.82 13.05 18.54
C ALA A 127 -2.17 11.55 18.61
N ALA A 128 -1.91 10.94 19.76
CA ALA A 128 -2.28 9.54 20.01
C ALA A 128 -3.70 9.19 19.58
N PRO A 129 -4.67 10.13 19.61
CA PRO A 129 -6.05 9.82 19.25
C PRO A 129 -6.25 9.28 17.84
N LEU A 130 -5.43 9.66 16.87
CA LEU A 130 -5.66 9.23 15.50
C LEU A 130 -5.52 7.72 15.36
N GLU A 131 -4.46 7.16 15.91
CA GLU A 131 -4.26 5.71 15.87
C GLU A 131 -5.31 4.99 16.70
N ASP A 132 -5.60 5.48 17.88
CA ASP A 132 -6.62 4.90 18.73
C ASP A 132 -8.01 4.95 18.10
N THR A 133 -8.37 6.07 17.49
CA THR A 133 -9.65 6.23 16.85
C THR A 133 -9.78 5.33 15.63
N PHE A 134 -8.70 5.15 14.90
CA PHE A 134 -8.71 4.41 13.65
C PHE A 134 -8.71 2.89 13.85
N TRP A 135 -8.00 2.42 14.88
CA TRP A 135 -7.80 0.99 15.08
C TRP A 135 -8.77 0.35 16.07
N ARG A 136 -9.57 1.15 16.73
CA ARG A 136 -10.61 0.62 17.60
C ARG A 136 -11.87 0.43 16.83
N ASP A 137 -12.33 -0.74 16.78
CA ASP A 137 -13.64 -0.92 16.29
C ASP A 137 -14.33 -2.09 16.58
#